data_b3b46d40667617a8f89adca452af80eb
#
_entry.id   b3b46d40667617a8f89adca452af80eb
#
_cell.length_a   1.000
_cell.length_b   1.000
_cell.length_c   1.000
_cell.angle_alpha   90.00
_cell.angle_beta   90.00
_cell.angle_gamma   90.00
#
_symmetry.space_group_name_H-M   'P 1'
#
loop_
_entity.id
_entity.type
_entity.pdbx_description
1 polymer ?
#
loop_
_entity_poly.entity_id
_entity_poly.type
_entity_poly.pdbx_seq_one_letter_code
_entity_poly.pdbx_strand_id
1 'polypeptide(L)'
;MTGFTGHAQAQQFMPPVLPDFTASIKTGRIQLDWISGFTQVKEIGVQRSLDSVLNFNTIGYASYPTQTRNAYLDNKPLPGTNYYRLFILFTNGRFMYSKTVLALSDSTIRADQKLQYADIMDASRGLRGKEQENKEPERISWHPSNYIYTTADGNVNIKLPDAPQKKYSIKFYESNGTFLFDIDQVKAPFLILEKAIFMHAGWFNFEIFEEGKLKEKWNLFIPLNYKM
;
A
#
# COMPACT_ATOMS: atom_id res chain seq x y z
N MET A 1 8.26 -4.56 -49.76
CA MET A 1 8.81 -4.15 -48.44
C MET A 1 7.67 -3.59 -47.59
N THR A 2 7.08 -4.41 -46.75
CA THR A 2 5.98 -4.01 -45.86
C THR A 2 6.57 -3.80 -44.48
N GLY A 3 6.69 -2.52 -44.07
CA GLY A 3 7.17 -2.15 -42.75
C GLY A 3 6.10 -2.46 -41.68
N PHE A 4 6.40 -3.38 -40.76
CA PHE A 4 5.66 -3.58 -39.53
C PHE A 4 6.02 -2.44 -38.55
N THR A 5 5.14 -1.45 -38.42
CA THR A 5 5.18 -0.49 -37.33
C THR A 5 4.58 -1.15 -36.11
N GLY A 6 5.42 -1.80 -35.31
CA GLY A 6 5.03 -2.28 -33.99
C GLY A 6 4.75 -1.08 -33.09
N HIS A 7 3.49 -0.79 -32.84
CA HIS A 7 3.08 0.12 -31.76
C HIS A 7 3.41 -0.60 -30.44
N ALA A 8 4.50 -0.19 -29.79
CA ALA A 8 4.71 -0.54 -28.39
C ALA A 8 3.55 0.07 -27.60
N GLN A 9 2.55 -0.73 -27.23
CA GLN A 9 1.58 -0.35 -26.21
C GLN A 9 2.39 -0.10 -24.95
N ALA A 10 2.48 1.18 -24.57
CA ALA A 10 2.95 1.55 -23.25
C ALA A 10 2.00 0.86 -22.27
N GLN A 11 2.45 -0.18 -21.59
CA GLN A 11 1.72 -0.78 -20.48
C GLN A 11 1.46 0.35 -19.48
N GLN A 12 0.20 0.77 -19.41
CA GLN A 12 -0.25 1.76 -18.46
C GLN A 12 -0.06 1.11 -17.08
N PHE A 13 0.92 1.60 -16.35
CA PHE A 13 1.29 1.03 -15.05
C PHE A 13 0.23 1.47 -14.04
N MET A 14 -0.80 0.65 -13.87
CA MET A 14 -1.84 0.92 -12.89
C MET A 14 -1.28 0.71 -11.48
N PRO A 15 -1.46 1.68 -10.57
CA PRO A 15 -1.03 1.52 -9.20
C PRO A 15 -1.82 0.38 -8.55
N PRO A 16 -1.19 -0.40 -7.65
CA PRO A 16 -1.88 -1.47 -6.94
C PRO A 16 -2.99 -0.89 -6.05
N VAL A 17 -4.07 -1.66 -5.90
CA VAL A 17 -5.15 -1.28 -5.00
C VAL A 17 -4.69 -1.46 -3.55
N LEU A 18 -4.87 -0.42 -2.74
CA LEU A 18 -4.64 -0.52 -1.30
C LEU A 18 -5.55 -1.59 -0.69
N PRO A 19 -5.12 -2.28 0.38
CA PRO A 19 -5.99 -3.20 1.08
C PRO A 19 -7.31 -2.55 1.45
N ASP A 20 -8.42 -3.15 1.04
CA ASP A 20 -9.73 -2.77 1.53
C ASP A 20 -9.87 -3.27 2.96
N PHE A 21 -10.05 -2.33 3.89
CA PHE A 21 -9.86 -2.56 5.31
C PHE A 21 -11.00 -1.96 6.11
N THR A 22 -11.65 -2.76 6.94
CA THR A 22 -12.75 -2.35 7.81
C THR A 22 -12.50 -2.74 9.27
N ALA A 23 -13.10 -2.01 10.20
CA ALA A 23 -13.07 -2.30 11.62
C ALA A 23 -14.48 -2.19 12.19
N SER A 24 -15.07 -3.34 12.61
CA SER A 24 -16.44 -3.47 13.07
C SER A 24 -16.51 -3.76 14.57
N ILE A 25 -17.27 -2.96 15.31
CA ILE A 25 -17.52 -3.19 16.74
C ILE A 25 -18.63 -4.23 16.89
N LYS A 26 -18.31 -5.36 17.54
CA LYS A 26 -19.24 -6.45 17.83
C LYS A 26 -19.08 -6.90 19.28
N THR A 27 -20.10 -6.71 20.09
CA THR A 27 -20.16 -7.23 21.47
C THR A 27 -18.91 -6.92 22.30
N GLY A 28 -18.46 -5.65 22.29
CA GLY A 28 -17.29 -5.20 23.06
C GLY A 28 -15.93 -5.62 22.49
N ARG A 29 -15.90 -6.25 21.32
CA ARG A 29 -14.69 -6.60 20.56
C ARG A 29 -14.68 -5.85 19.24
N ILE A 30 -13.53 -5.78 18.58
CA ILE A 30 -13.44 -5.14 17.26
C ILE A 30 -12.87 -6.16 16.29
N GLN A 31 -13.69 -6.49 15.30
CA GLN A 31 -13.29 -7.35 14.19
C GLN A 31 -12.74 -6.47 13.06
N LEU A 32 -11.56 -6.83 12.59
CA LEU A 32 -10.89 -6.21 11.47
C LEU A 32 -10.86 -7.18 10.31
N ASP A 33 -11.30 -6.71 9.14
CA ASP A 33 -11.34 -7.50 7.92
C ASP A 33 -10.66 -6.73 6.80
N TRP A 34 -9.86 -7.40 5.97
CA TRP A 34 -9.24 -6.77 4.81
C TRP A 34 -9.00 -7.72 3.65
N ILE A 35 -8.97 -7.11 2.47
CA ILE A 35 -8.59 -7.77 1.23
C ILE A 35 -7.27 -7.15 0.78
N SER A 36 -6.27 -8.00 0.53
CA SER A 36 -4.97 -7.58 0.02
C SER A 36 -4.60 -8.38 -1.23
N GLY A 37 -4.31 -7.68 -2.32
CA GLY A 37 -3.82 -8.32 -3.55
C GLY A 37 -2.31 -8.55 -3.57
N PHE A 38 -1.55 -8.08 -2.57
CA PHE A 38 -0.10 -8.18 -2.59
C PHE A 38 0.38 -9.62 -2.34
N THR A 39 1.25 -10.12 -3.20
CA THR A 39 1.81 -11.48 -3.10
C THR A 39 3.17 -11.54 -2.42
N GLN A 40 3.94 -10.45 -2.46
CA GLN A 40 5.30 -10.38 -1.90
C GLN A 40 5.33 -9.83 -0.47
N VAL A 41 4.35 -10.21 0.34
CA VAL A 41 4.24 -9.78 1.74
C VAL A 41 4.93 -10.79 2.63
N LYS A 42 5.80 -10.29 3.51
CA LYS A 42 6.45 -11.07 4.55
C LYS A 42 5.58 -11.12 5.81
N GLU A 43 4.98 -9.96 6.18
CA GLU A 43 4.24 -9.80 7.42
C GLU A 43 3.20 -8.68 7.28
N ILE A 44 2.06 -8.84 7.94
CA ILE A 44 1.08 -7.77 8.13
C ILE A 44 0.83 -7.62 9.62
N GLY A 45 1.29 -6.50 10.19
CA GLY A 45 1.02 -6.11 11.56
C GLY A 45 -0.27 -5.29 11.64
N VAL A 46 -1.13 -5.64 12.60
CA VAL A 46 -2.32 -4.85 12.94
C VAL A 46 -1.93 -3.83 14.00
N GLN A 47 -2.15 -2.57 13.71
CA GLN A 47 -1.83 -1.46 14.62
C GLN A 47 -3.09 -0.75 15.07
N ARG A 48 -3.09 -0.33 16.35
CA ARG A 48 -4.19 0.39 17.00
C ARG A 48 -3.70 1.66 17.67
N SER A 49 -4.55 2.70 17.67
CA SER A 49 -4.38 3.95 18.42
C SER A 49 -5.73 4.49 18.87
N LEU A 50 -5.73 5.40 19.86
CA LEU A 50 -6.86 6.29 20.19
C LEU A 50 -6.84 7.58 19.39
N ASP A 51 -5.75 7.81 18.64
CA ASP A 51 -5.55 8.96 17.75
C ASP A 51 -5.56 8.48 16.30
N SER A 52 -6.14 9.26 15.39
CA SER A 52 -6.26 8.91 13.98
C SER A 52 -4.94 8.95 13.22
N VAL A 53 -3.90 9.56 13.80
CA VAL A 53 -2.62 9.86 13.14
C VAL A 53 -1.41 9.32 13.92
N LEU A 54 -1.43 9.45 15.25
CA LEU A 54 -0.27 9.23 16.11
C LEU A 54 -0.43 8.00 17.00
N ASN A 55 0.66 7.62 17.66
CA ASN A 55 0.70 6.63 18.76
C ASN A 55 0.14 5.25 18.40
N PHE A 56 0.32 4.82 17.14
CA PHE A 56 -0.07 3.48 16.73
C PHE A 56 0.87 2.42 17.31
N ASN A 57 0.29 1.45 18.00
CA ASN A 57 1.01 0.30 18.57
C ASN A 57 0.55 -0.98 17.87
N THR A 58 1.49 -1.86 17.54
CA THR A 58 1.18 -3.18 16.99
C THR A 58 0.55 -4.05 18.07
N ILE A 59 -0.66 -4.56 17.81
CA ILE A 59 -1.43 -5.41 18.74
C ILE A 59 -1.46 -6.87 18.30
N GLY A 60 -0.99 -7.18 17.10
CA GLY A 60 -0.88 -8.55 16.58
C GLY A 60 -0.55 -8.57 15.11
N TYR A 61 -0.55 -9.78 14.55
CA TYR A 61 -0.15 -10.04 13.17
C TYR A 61 -1.16 -10.94 12.46
N ALA A 62 -1.25 -10.80 11.14
CA ALA A 62 -2.01 -11.71 10.31
C ALA A 62 -1.37 -13.11 10.32
N SER A 63 -2.17 -14.14 10.51
CA SER A 63 -1.68 -15.54 10.50
C SER A 63 -1.20 -15.96 9.10
N TYR A 64 -1.82 -15.42 8.05
CA TYR A 64 -1.53 -15.78 6.66
C TYR A 64 -1.39 -14.52 5.79
N PRO A 65 -0.27 -13.77 5.90
CA PRO A 65 -0.14 -12.45 5.29
C PRO A 65 -0.19 -12.46 3.75
N THR A 66 0.08 -13.58 3.11
CA THR A 66 0.01 -13.73 1.65
C THR A 66 -1.37 -14.10 1.12
N GLN A 67 -2.33 -14.41 1.99
CA GLN A 67 -3.71 -14.65 1.58
C GLN A 67 -4.40 -13.35 1.18
N THR A 68 -5.27 -13.42 0.19
CA THR A 68 -6.03 -12.28 -0.30
C THR A 68 -6.98 -11.72 0.75
N ARG A 69 -7.64 -12.62 1.52
CA ARG A 69 -8.59 -12.24 2.58
C ARG A 69 -8.01 -12.60 3.93
N ASN A 70 -8.02 -11.64 4.85
CA ASN A 70 -7.53 -11.80 6.20
C ASN A 70 -8.46 -11.12 7.19
N ALA A 71 -8.43 -11.63 8.42
CA ALA A 71 -9.15 -11.03 9.55
C ALA A 71 -8.29 -11.03 10.81
N TYR A 72 -8.60 -10.12 11.70
CA TYR A 72 -8.02 -10.05 13.04
C TYR A 72 -9.10 -9.65 14.05
N LEU A 73 -9.10 -10.27 15.23
CA LEU A 73 -10.03 -9.94 16.30
C LEU A 73 -9.29 -9.27 17.46
N ASP A 74 -9.55 -7.99 17.66
CA ASP A 74 -9.13 -7.28 18.86
C ASP A 74 -10.10 -7.59 20.00
N ASN A 75 -9.69 -8.48 20.90
CA ASN A 75 -10.50 -8.94 22.03
C ASN A 75 -10.52 -7.94 23.20
N LYS A 76 -9.59 -7.00 23.21
CA LYS A 76 -9.42 -6.02 24.29
C LYS A 76 -9.16 -4.63 23.71
N PRO A 77 -10.15 -4.03 23.03
CA PRO A 77 -9.99 -2.66 22.53
C PRO A 77 -9.79 -1.69 23.69
N LEU A 78 -9.14 -0.56 23.39
CA LEU A 78 -8.98 0.50 24.39
C LEU A 78 -10.32 1.20 24.65
N PRO A 79 -10.55 1.72 25.86
CA PRO A 79 -11.70 2.57 26.12
C PRO A 79 -11.70 3.80 25.22
N GLY A 80 -12.85 4.13 24.60
CA GLY A 80 -13.00 5.26 23.71
C GLY A 80 -12.92 4.90 22.23
N THR A 81 -12.56 5.86 21.41
CA THR A 81 -12.52 5.74 19.95
C THR A 81 -11.25 5.03 19.51
N ASN A 82 -11.40 3.88 18.85
CA ASN A 82 -10.25 3.11 18.36
C ASN A 82 -10.06 3.29 16.86
N TYR A 83 -8.84 3.61 16.46
CA TYR A 83 -8.38 3.69 15.09
C TYR A 83 -7.41 2.54 14.80
N TYR A 84 -7.48 2.01 13.59
CA TYR A 84 -6.64 0.90 13.15
C TYR A 84 -5.98 1.20 11.82
N ARG A 85 -4.79 0.62 11.61
CA ARG A 85 -4.10 0.56 10.33
C ARG A 85 -3.32 -0.74 10.21
N LEU A 86 -2.98 -1.12 9.00
CA LEU A 86 -2.10 -2.24 8.71
C LEU A 86 -0.69 -1.71 8.44
N PHE A 87 0.29 -2.34 9.07
CA PHE A 87 1.70 -2.25 8.72
C PHE A 87 2.03 -3.44 7.84
N ILE A 88 2.43 -3.22 6.59
CA ILE A 88 2.68 -4.26 5.60
C ILE A 88 4.17 -4.28 5.31
N LEU A 89 4.86 -5.35 5.72
CA LEU A 89 6.27 -5.59 5.46
C LEU A 89 6.41 -6.51 4.25
N PHE A 90 7.18 -6.08 3.25
CA PHE A 90 7.44 -6.83 2.04
C PHE A 90 8.71 -7.69 2.14
N THR A 91 8.83 -8.70 1.27
CA THR A 91 9.96 -9.64 1.26
C THR A 91 11.30 -8.97 0.98
N ASN A 92 11.30 -7.81 0.30
CA ASN A 92 12.50 -7.00 0.07
C ASN A 92 12.90 -6.11 1.26
N GLY A 93 12.22 -6.24 2.43
CA GLY A 93 12.48 -5.46 3.62
C GLY A 93 11.89 -4.05 3.63
N ARG A 94 11.18 -3.64 2.59
CA ARG A 94 10.41 -2.39 2.54
C ARG A 94 9.04 -2.58 3.18
N PHE A 95 8.44 -1.49 3.60
CA PHE A 95 7.10 -1.52 4.21
C PHE A 95 6.21 -0.41 3.67
N MET A 96 4.93 -0.55 3.92
CA MET A 96 3.93 0.51 3.75
C MET A 96 2.86 0.41 4.84
N TYR A 97 2.12 1.50 5.02
CA TYR A 97 0.91 1.50 5.85
C TYR A 97 -0.34 1.53 4.98
N SER A 98 -1.40 0.86 5.43
CA SER A 98 -2.73 1.08 4.87
C SER A 98 -3.27 2.47 5.25
N LYS A 99 -4.43 2.84 4.68
CA LYS A 99 -5.25 3.92 5.26
C LYS A 99 -5.57 3.60 6.72
N THR A 100 -5.74 4.63 7.55
CA THR A 100 -6.29 4.50 8.89
C THR A 100 -7.81 4.39 8.80
N VAL A 101 -8.42 3.47 9.57
CA VAL A 101 -9.87 3.30 9.66
C VAL A 101 -10.32 3.47 11.11
N LEU A 102 -11.50 4.07 11.26
CA LEU A 102 -12.20 4.18 12.54
C LEU A 102 -13.00 2.90 12.77
N ALA A 103 -12.97 2.37 14.00
CA ALA A 103 -13.90 1.30 14.40
C ALA A 103 -15.32 1.84 14.49
N LEU A 104 -16.23 1.26 13.71
CA LEU A 104 -17.63 1.64 13.65
C LEU A 104 -18.53 0.51 14.14
N SER A 105 -19.72 0.86 14.63
CA SER A 105 -20.74 -0.13 14.94
C SER A 105 -21.11 -0.90 13.68
N ASP A 106 -21.35 -2.20 13.82
CA ASP A 106 -21.67 -3.08 12.67
C ASP A 106 -22.91 -2.60 11.88
N SER A 107 -23.85 -1.92 12.56
CA SER A 107 -25.03 -1.31 11.93
C SER A 107 -24.74 -0.08 11.05
N THR A 108 -23.55 0.56 11.21
CA THR A 108 -23.16 1.74 10.44
C THR A 108 -22.32 1.39 9.20
N ILE A 109 -21.87 0.14 9.09
CA ILE A 109 -21.09 -0.34 7.96
C ILE A 109 -22.04 -0.80 6.87
N ARG A 110 -21.87 -0.30 5.64
CA ARG A 110 -22.69 -0.72 4.48
C ARG A 110 -22.51 -2.22 4.21
N ALA A 111 -23.58 -2.87 3.79
CA ALA A 111 -23.58 -4.32 3.54
C ALA A 111 -22.56 -4.75 2.46
N ASP A 112 -22.29 -3.89 1.49
CA ASP A 112 -21.26 -4.09 0.43
C ASP A 112 -19.82 -3.99 0.93
N GLN A 113 -19.60 -3.38 2.11
CA GLN A 113 -18.31 -3.28 2.77
C GLN A 113 -18.08 -4.39 3.80
N LYS A 114 -19.09 -5.21 4.08
CA LYS A 114 -19.00 -6.33 5.03
C LYS A 114 -18.46 -7.56 4.31
N LEU A 115 -17.24 -7.94 4.59
CA LEU A 115 -16.79 -9.32 4.37
C LEU A 115 -17.52 -10.20 5.38
N GLN A 116 -18.35 -11.12 4.92
CA GLN A 116 -19.02 -12.05 5.82
C GLN A 116 -17.97 -13.01 6.40
N TYR A 117 -18.05 -13.29 7.69
CA TYR A 117 -17.18 -14.26 8.35
C TYR A 117 -17.24 -15.64 7.69
N ALA A 118 -18.39 -15.99 7.12
CA ALA A 118 -18.59 -17.17 6.28
C ALA A 118 -17.66 -17.18 5.06
N ASP A 119 -17.47 -16.05 4.38
CA ASP A 119 -16.61 -15.95 3.20
C ASP A 119 -15.14 -16.18 3.53
N ILE A 120 -14.72 -15.78 4.75
CA ILE A 120 -13.36 -16.01 5.25
C ILE A 120 -13.16 -17.47 5.64
N MET A 121 -14.15 -18.09 6.27
CA MET A 121 -14.10 -19.50 6.68
C MET A 121 -14.22 -20.44 5.49
N ASP A 122 -15.01 -20.11 4.48
CA ASP A 122 -15.15 -20.95 3.26
C ASP A 122 -13.90 -20.89 2.38
N ALA A 123 -13.24 -19.72 2.28
CA ALA A 123 -11.94 -19.60 1.63
C ALA A 123 -10.86 -20.47 2.32
N SER A 124 -10.93 -20.60 3.66
CA SER A 124 -9.99 -21.42 4.42
C SER A 124 -10.30 -22.93 4.37
N ARG A 125 -11.54 -23.33 4.04
CA ARG A 125 -11.99 -24.74 4.02
C ARG A 125 -12.00 -25.39 2.64
N GLY A 126 -11.77 -24.63 1.56
CA GLY A 126 -11.77 -25.18 0.18
C GLY A 126 -13.13 -25.73 -0.29
N LEU A 127 -14.22 -25.32 0.36
CA LEU A 127 -15.57 -25.79 0.03
C LEU A 127 -16.17 -24.93 -1.10
N ARG A 128 -16.25 -25.50 -2.29
CA ARG A 128 -17.01 -24.98 -3.42
C ARG A 128 -18.51 -24.90 -3.07
N GLY A 129 -19.04 -23.73 -2.92
CA GLY A 129 -20.46 -23.47 -2.77
C GLY A 129 -20.90 -22.27 -3.58
N LYS A 130 -21.46 -22.52 -4.76
CA LYS A 130 -22.26 -21.64 -5.66
C LYS A 130 -21.62 -20.34 -6.16
N GLU A 131 -21.43 -20.30 -7.46
CA GLU A 131 -21.02 -19.19 -8.32
C GLU A 131 -21.88 -17.93 -8.09
N GLN A 132 -21.45 -17.08 -7.17
CA GLN A 132 -21.51 -15.66 -7.38
C GLN A 132 -20.15 -15.30 -7.96
N GLU A 133 -20.13 -14.57 -9.07
CA GLU A 133 -18.91 -14.02 -9.69
C GLU A 133 -18.23 -13.03 -8.71
N ASN A 134 -17.69 -13.54 -7.63
CA ASN A 134 -16.69 -12.85 -6.82
C ASN A 134 -15.38 -12.97 -7.59
N LYS A 135 -15.14 -12.06 -8.52
CA LYS A 135 -13.83 -11.88 -9.11
C LYS A 135 -12.83 -11.81 -7.96
N GLU A 136 -12.03 -12.84 -7.80
CA GLU A 136 -10.92 -12.83 -6.85
C GLU A 136 -10.07 -11.60 -7.17
N PRO A 137 -9.77 -10.71 -6.21
CA PRO A 137 -9.01 -9.52 -6.50
C PRO A 137 -7.68 -9.93 -7.14
N GLU A 138 -7.33 -9.22 -8.21
CA GLU A 138 -6.15 -9.51 -9.02
C GLU A 138 -4.91 -9.50 -8.11
N ARG A 139 -4.16 -10.60 -8.11
CA ARG A 139 -2.94 -10.71 -7.30
C ARG A 139 -1.82 -9.92 -7.95
N ILE A 140 -1.28 -8.98 -7.20
CA ILE A 140 -0.29 -8.03 -7.68
C ILE A 140 1.07 -8.34 -7.06
N SER A 141 2.08 -8.52 -7.89
CA SER A 141 3.47 -8.70 -7.47
C SER A 141 4.18 -7.38 -7.10
N TRP A 142 3.43 -6.35 -6.70
CA TRP A 142 4.00 -5.06 -6.35
C TRP A 142 4.66 -5.09 -4.97
N HIS A 143 5.73 -4.32 -4.84
CA HIS A 143 6.41 -4.00 -3.58
C HIS A 143 7.03 -2.59 -3.69
N PRO A 144 7.31 -1.90 -2.57
CA PRO A 144 8.05 -0.64 -2.60
C PRO A 144 9.43 -0.82 -3.27
N SER A 145 9.85 0.18 -4.05
CA SER A 145 11.16 0.16 -4.71
C SER A 145 12.31 0.12 -3.69
N ASN A 146 13.43 -0.44 -4.10
CA ASN A 146 14.67 -0.38 -3.32
C ASN A 146 15.38 0.97 -3.43
N TYR A 147 15.07 1.75 -4.48
CA TYR A 147 15.69 3.04 -4.76
C TYR A 147 14.87 4.21 -4.26
N ILE A 148 13.54 4.19 -4.48
CA ILE A 148 12.64 5.26 -4.07
C ILE A 148 11.49 4.66 -3.26
N TYR A 149 11.36 5.07 -2.01
CA TYR A 149 10.38 4.51 -1.08
C TYR A 149 9.98 5.52 -0.01
N THR A 150 8.80 5.35 0.54
CA THR A 150 8.26 6.20 1.60
C THR A 150 8.65 5.66 2.97
N THR A 151 8.96 6.55 3.90
CA THR A 151 9.25 6.24 5.31
C THR A 151 8.01 6.41 6.19
N ALA A 152 8.12 6.05 7.48
CA ALA A 152 7.00 6.09 8.42
C ALA A 152 6.43 7.50 8.65
N ASP A 153 7.25 8.53 8.48
CA ASP A 153 6.86 9.96 8.55
C ASP A 153 6.22 10.48 7.26
N GLY A 154 6.17 9.64 6.21
CA GLY A 154 5.61 9.96 4.91
C GLY A 154 6.58 10.65 3.95
N ASN A 155 7.80 10.95 4.36
CA ASN A 155 8.81 11.49 3.47
C ASN A 155 9.30 10.44 2.47
N VAL A 156 9.82 10.90 1.33
CA VAL A 156 10.29 10.02 0.26
C VAL A 156 11.80 9.96 0.27
N ASN A 157 12.34 8.78 0.49
CA ASN A 157 13.77 8.52 0.45
C ASN A 157 14.19 8.05 -0.95
N ILE A 158 15.25 8.67 -1.45
CA ILE A 158 15.95 8.29 -2.67
C ILE A 158 17.32 7.73 -2.26
N LYS A 159 17.58 6.47 -2.60
CA LYS A 159 18.82 5.77 -2.29
C LYS A 159 19.48 5.30 -3.58
N LEU A 160 20.50 6.03 -4.02
CA LEU A 160 21.30 5.77 -5.22
C LEU A 160 22.77 5.81 -4.83
N PRO A 161 23.35 4.70 -4.31
CA PRO A 161 24.70 4.68 -3.75
C PRO A 161 25.77 5.16 -4.72
N ASP A 162 25.57 4.91 -6.02
CA ASP A 162 26.52 5.25 -7.08
C ASP A 162 26.31 6.67 -7.64
N ALA A 163 25.41 7.47 -7.08
CA ALA A 163 25.12 8.82 -7.58
C ALA A 163 26.36 9.76 -7.62
N PRO A 164 27.38 9.64 -6.74
CA PRO A 164 28.61 10.41 -6.88
C PRO A 164 29.46 10.06 -8.10
N GLN A 165 29.30 8.84 -8.67
CA GLN A 165 30.10 8.33 -9.79
C GLN A 165 29.32 8.25 -11.11
N LYS A 166 27.98 8.26 -11.04
CA LYS A 166 27.10 8.10 -12.19
C LYS A 166 26.08 9.24 -12.27
N LYS A 167 25.64 9.55 -13.47
CA LYS A 167 24.61 10.55 -13.68
C LYS A 167 23.23 9.92 -13.53
N TYR A 168 22.51 10.30 -12.47
CA TYR A 168 21.12 9.92 -12.26
C TYR A 168 20.19 11.12 -12.42
N SER A 169 19.08 10.91 -13.11
CA SER A 169 17.92 11.81 -13.10
C SER A 169 16.65 11.06 -12.75
N ILE A 170 15.70 11.74 -12.18
CA ILE A 170 14.43 11.14 -11.70
C ILE A 170 13.29 12.04 -12.15
N LYS A 171 12.23 11.42 -12.66
CA LYS A 171 10.98 12.10 -13.00
C LYS A 171 9.84 11.54 -12.16
N PHE A 172 8.98 12.42 -11.66
CA PHE A 172 7.80 12.08 -10.88
C PHE A 172 6.54 12.48 -11.62
N TYR A 173 5.51 11.64 -11.48
CA TYR A 173 4.23 11.79 -12.15
C TYR A 173 3.09 11.47 -11.20
N GLU A 174 1.92 12.07 -11.43
CA GLU A 174 0.66 11.62 -10.86
C GLU A 174 0.35 10.18 -11.25
N SER A 175 -0.55 9.54 -10.51
CA SER A 175 -1.00 8.18 -10.83
C SER A 175 -1.60 8.04 -12.23
N ASN A 176 -2.18 9.12 -12.77
CA ASN A 176 -2.73 9.18 -14.14
C ASN A 176 -1.67 9.44 -15.22
N GLY A 177 -0.39 9.60 -14.83
CA GLY A 177 0.73 9.87 -15.74
C GLY A 177 1.02 11.35 -16.02
N THR A 178 0.29 12.28 -15.39
CA THR A 178 0.58 13.72 -15.50
C THR A 178 1.94 14.02 -14.86
N PHE A 179 2.83 14.70 -15.58
CA PHE A 179 4.13 15.10 -15.07
C PHE A 179 3.99 16.07 -13.88
N LEU A 180 4.77 15.84 -12.82
CA LEU A 180 4.82 16.70 -11.64
C LEU A 180 6.08 17.54 -11.61
N PHE A 181 7.22 16.89 -11.43
CA PHE A 181 8.53 17.52 -11.38
C PHE A 181 9.62 16.50 -11.67
N ASP A 182 10.83 16.97 -11.86
CA ASP A 182 12.01 16.14 -12.01
C ASP A 182 13.18 16.61 -11.15
N ILE A 183 14.17 15.73 -11.04
CA ILE A 183 15.48 15.99 -10.48
C ILE A 183 16.48 15.68 -11.58
N ASP A 184 16.99 16.71 -12.24
CA ASP A 184 17.88 16.58 -13.41
C ASP A 184 19.16 15.84 -13.09
N GLN A 185 19.68 16.00 -11.86
CA GLN A 185 20.88 15.33 -11.41
C GLN A 185 20.85 15.05 -9.90
N VAL A 186 20.86 13.78 -9.55
CA VAL A 186 21.07 13.33 -8.17
C VAL A 186 22.57 13.22 -7.94
N LYS A 187 23.12 14.02 -7.01
CA LYS A 187 24.57 14.08 -6.69
C LYS A 187 24.92 13.30 -5.42
N ALA A 188 23.97 13.19 -4.50
CA ALA A 188 24.19 12.52 -3.23
C ALA A 188 23.69 11.07 -3.27
N PRO A 189 24.36 10.13 -2.60
CA PRO A 189 23.93 8.72 -2.53
C PRO A 189 22.61 8.52 -1.81
N PHE A 190 22.20 9.52 -1.03
CA PHE A 190 20.95 9.53 -0.28
C PHE A 190 20.35 10.94 -0.28
N LEU A 191 19.07 11.04 -0.61
CA LEU A 191 18.30 12.27 -0.65
C LEU A 191 16.93 12.01 -0.03
N ILE A 192 16.40 12.97 0.74
CA ILE A 192 15.06 12.96 1.30
C ILE A 192 14.26 14.06 0.65
N LEU A 193 13.11 13.71 0.10
CA LEU A 193 12.10 14.66 -0.36
C LEU A 193 10.99 14.71 0.69
N GLU A 194 10.68 15.93 1.13
CA GLU A 194 9.53 16.14 2.00
C GLU A 194 8.24 15.81 1.27
N LYS A 195 7.32 15.11 1.93
CA LYS A 195 6.02 14.75 1.36
C LYS A 195 5.21 15.95 0.84
N ALA A 196 5.43 17.13 1.41
CA ALA A 196 4.78 18.38 0.99
C ALA A 196 5.02 18.72 -0.49
N ILE A 197 6.14 18.28 -1.07
CA ILE A 197 6.47 18.49 -2.49
C ILE A 197 5.46 17.81 -3.41
N PHE A 198 4.85 16.71 -2.95
CA PHE A 198 3.86 15.95 -3.71
C PHE A 198 2.44 16.49 -3.59
N MET A 199 2.22 17.52 -2.76
CA MET A 199 0.98 18.27 -2.58
C MET A 199 -0.21 17.47 -1.99
N HIS A 200 -0.29 16.17 -2.19
CA HIS A 200 -1.34 15.30 -1.63
C HIS A 200 -0.79 13.89 -1.31
N ALA A 201 -1.55 13.13 -0.55
CA ALA A 201 -1.28 11.72 -0.30
C ALA A 201 -1.87 10.85 -1.42
N GLY A 202 -1.32 9.66 -1.61
CA GLY A 202 -1.81 8.71 -2.60
C GLY A 202 -0.71 8.05 -3.42
N TRP A 203 -1.08 7.54 -4.57
CA TRP A 203 -0.18 6.91 -5.51
C TRP A 203 0.43 7.90 -6.47
N PHE A 204 1.73 7.76 -6.69
CA PHE A 204 2.53 8.47 -7.68
C PHE A 204 3.33 7.48 -8.51
N ASN A 205 3.77 7.90 -9.69
CA ASN A 205 4.69 7.14 -10.52
C ASN A 205 6.04 7.84 -10.54
N PHE A 206 7.11 7.08 -10.73
CA PHE A 206 8.42 7.64 -10.95
C PHE A 206 9.21 6.86 -12.00
N GLU A 207 10.17 7.53 -12.61
CA GLU A 207 11.15 6.97 -13.54
C GLU A 207 12.54 7.38 -13.10
N ILE A 208 13.45 6.42 -12.94
CA ILE A 208 14.86 6.64 -12.67
C ILE A 208 15.64 6.40 -13.95
N PHE A 209 16.47 7.34 -14.33
CA PHE A 209 17.40 7.20 -15.45
C PHE A 209 18.83 7.17 -14.92
N GLU A 210 19.64 6.22 -15.42
CA GLU A 210 21.07 6.10 -15.18
C GLU A 210 21.79 6.32 -16.50
N GLU A 211 22.68 7.32 -16.59
CA GLU A 211 23.37 7.71 -17.83
C GLU A 211 22.41 7.92 -19.01
N GLY A 212 21.24 8.51 -18.74
CA GLY A 212 20.19 8.76 -19.72
C GLY A 212 19.35 7.55 -20.15
N LYS A 213 19.63 6.35 -19.61
CA LYS A 213 18.87 5.13 -19.86
C LYS A 213 17.90 4.86 -18.73
N LEU A 214 16.68 4.45 -19.05
CA LEU A 214 15.69 4.07 -18.04
C LEU A 214 16.19 2.88 -17.21
N LYS A 215 16.36 3.08 -15.90
CA LYS A 215 16.79 2.08 -14.93
C LYS A 215 15.60 1.43 -14.23
N GLU A 216 14.66 2.24 -13.78
CA GLU A 216 13.44 1.77 -13.09
C GLU A 216 12.28 2.70 -13.42
N LYS A 217 11.11 2.08 -13.61
CA LYS A 217 9.80 2.74 -13.66
C LYS A 217 8.90 2.02 -12.67
N TRP A 218 8.38 2.74 -11.66
CA TRP A 218 7.65 2.11 -10.57
C TRP A 218 6.62 3.05 -9.95
N ASN A 219 5.87 2.53 -8.98
CA ASN A 219 4.91 3.30 -8.20
C ASN A 219 5.43 3.60 -6.79
N LEU A 220 5.04 4.75 -6.29
CA LEU A 220 5.31 5.24 -4.96
C LEU A 220 3.98 5.54 -4.26
N PHE A 221 3.82 5.09 -3.02
CA PHE A 221 2.67 5.44 -2.20
C PHE A 221 3.08 6.37 -1.06
N ILE A 222 2.42 7.53 -0.96
CA ILE A 222 2.60 8.49 0.13
C ILE A 222 1.37 8.41 1.04
N PRO A 223 1.54 7.99 2.32
CA PRO A 223 0.43 7.89 3.25
C PRO A 223 -0.10 9.27 3.65
N LEU A 224 -1.40 9.34 3.90
CA LEU A 224 -2.03 10.51 4.49
C LEU A 224 -1.63 10.58 5.97
N ASN A 225 -0.70 11.45 6.30
CA ASN A 225 -0.33 11.75 7.67
C ASN A 225 -0.72 13.19 7.94
N TYR A 226 -1.75 13.41 8.74
CA TYR A 226 -2.05 14.74 9.26
C TYR A 226 -1.03 15.06 10.36
N LYS A 227 -0.12 16.01 10.09
CA LYS A 227 0.47 16.78 11.19
C LYS A 227 -0.54 17.89 11.51
N MET A 228 -1.14 17.87 12.70
CA MET A 228 -1.66 19.08 13.28
C MET A 228 -0.51 20.00 13.66
#